data_e5140b440c7df26d3e1e0e37cd576588
#
_entry.id   e5140b440c7df26d3e1e0e37cd576588
#
_cell.length_a   1.000
_cell.length_b   1.000
_cell.length_c   1.000
_cell.angle_alpha   90.00
_cell.angle_beta   90.00
_cell.angle_gamma   90.00
#
_symmetry.space_group_name_H-M   'P 1'
#
loop_
_entity.id
_entity.type
_entity.pdbx_description
1 polymer ?
#
loop_
_entity_poly.entity_id
_entity_poly.type
_entity_poly.pdbx_seq_one_letter_code
_entity_poly.pdbx_strand_id
1 'polypeptide(L)'
;MISIGRSCLIALLIVTGAYCSKSQAADSIIGSWRLVTWVEVETESKSVHEPFGDNPTGLITYTPDGRMSLFIIDPKRKAPGGPKATDVEAAELYRTLIAYSGSYSTDGNKVTHKIEVSWNQAWAGTNQQRFVEVDNNQLTIKTPPIVSPTSGKESVHTLVWERVK
;
A
#
# COMPACT_ATOMS: atom_id res chain seq x y z
N MET A 1 33.47 59.21 -41.16
CA MET A 1 32.12 59.00 -40.67
C MET A 1 31.97 57.50 -40.32
N ILE A 2 32.04 57.20 -39.06
CA ILE A 2 32.05 55.79 -38.52
C ILE A 2 30.71 55.51 -37.98
N SER A 3 29.97 54.51 -38.54
CA SER A 3 28.68 54.07 -38.06
C SER A 3 28.88 52.89 -37.06
N ILE A 4 28.44 53.12 -35.86
CA ILE A 4 28.50 52.12 -34.77
C ILE A 4 27.18 51.31 -34.76
N GLY A 5 27.27 50.04 -35.18
CA GLY A 5 26.17 49.08 -35.09
C GLY A 5 26.01 48.59 -33.66
N ARG A 6 24.82 48.81 -33.04
CA ARG A 6 24.44 48.29 -31.72
C ARG A 6 23.87 46.89 -31.89
N SER A 7 24.67 45.86 -31.54
CA SER A 7 24.17 44.49 -31.41
C SER A 7 23.39 44.36 -30.10
N CYS A 8 22.10 44.09 -30.23
CA CYS A 8 21.24 43.79 -29.11
C CYS A 8 21.29 42.27 -28.83
N LEU A 9 22.00 41.87 -27.78
CA LEU A 9 21.96 40.46 -27.30
C LEU A 9 20.67 40.25 -26.50
N ILE A 10 19.75 39.46 -27.07
CA ILE A 10 18.59 38.95 -26.35
C ILE A 10 19.01 37.70 -25.59
N ALA A 11 19.16 37.81 -24.28
CA ALA A 11 19.38 36.67 -23.41
C ALA A 11 18.03 35.92 -23.21
N LEU A 12 17.92 34.73 -23.83
CA LEU A 12 16.80 33.84 -23.64
C LEU A 12 16.95 33.11 -22.31
N LEU A 13 16.24 33.56 -21.27
CA LEU A 13 16.14 32.86 -19.99
C LEU A 13 15.26 31.60 -20.17
N ILE A 14 15.89 30.44 -20.30
CA ILE A 14 15.18 29.15 -20.20
C ILE A 14 14.92 28.88 -18.72
N VAL A 15 13.70 29.19 -18.26
CA VAL A 15 13.20 28.73 -16.95
C VAL A 15 12.80 27.27 -17.10
N THR A 16 13.71 26.36 -16.78
CA THR A 16 13.39 24.94 -16.63
C THR A 16 12.61 24.77 -15.32
N GLY A 17 11.28 24.80 -15.44
CA GLY A 17 10.39 24.46 -14.33
C GLY A 17 10.59 22.97 -13.95
N ALA A 18 11.20 22.73 -12.80
CA ALA A 18 11.18 21.42 -12.15
C ALA A 18 9.72 21.12 -11.74
N TYR A 19 8.94 20.52 -12.65
CA TYR A 19 7.62 20.00 -12.32
C TYR A 19 7.79 18.83 -11.36
N CYS A 20 7.31 19.05 -10.14
CA CYS A 20 7.35 18.14 -9.01
C CYS A 20 6.61 16.83 -9.35
N SER A 21 7.34 15.70 -9.37
CA SER A 21 6.83 14.34 -9.61
C SER A 21 5.86 13.81 -8.54
N LYS A 22 5.37 14.66 -7.64
CA LYS A 22 4.49 14.27 -6.53
C LYS A 22 3.09 13.82 -6.95
N SER A 23 2.58 14.26 -8.10
CA SER A 23 1.20 13.98 -8.55
C SER A 23 1.04 12.57 -9.12
N GLN A 24 2.07 12.03 -9.77
CA GLN A 24 1.93 10.83 -10.59
C GLN A 24 1.70 9.53 -9.77
N ALA A 25 2.32 9.38 -8.60
CA ALA A 25 2.11 8.21 -7.75
C ALA A 25 0.74 8.24 -7.04
N ALA A 26 0.28 9.44 -6.64
CA ALA A 26 -1.02 9.61 -5.99
C ALA A 26 -2.17 9.20 -6.91
N ASP A 27 -2.16 9.68 -8.17
CA ASP A 27 -3.22 9.39 -9.14
C ASP A 27 -3.16 7.93 -9.63
N SER A 28 -1.98 7.31 -9.66
CA SER A 28 -1.80 5.95 -10.16
C SER A 28 -2.35 4.87 -9.23
N ILE A 29 -2.34 5.08 -7.90
CA ILE A 29 -2.88 4.08 -6.94
C ILE A 29 -4.40 4.15 -6.79
N ILE A 30 -5.05 5.25 -7.22
CA ILE A 30 -6.51 5.41 -7.08
C ILE A 30 -7.23 4.28 -7.81
N GLY A 31 -8.20 3.68 -7.13
CA GLY A 31 -9.02 2.58 -7.64
C GLY A 31 -9.08 1.41 -6.68
N SER A 32 -9.67 0.32 -7.15
CA SER A 32 -9.79 -0.94 -6.41
C SER A 32 -8.83 -1.98 -7.00
N TRP A 33 -8.20 -2.74 -6.10
CA TRP A 33 -7.15 -3.68 -6.44
C TRP A 33 -7.40 -5.01 -5.74
N ARG A 34 -7.28 -6.11 -6.45
CA ARG A 34 -7.39 -7.48 -5.93
C ARG A 34 -6.00 -8.04 -5.65
N LEU A 35 -5.82 -8.66 -4.50
CA LEU A 35 -4.57 -9.30 -4.10
C LEU A 35 -4.26 -10.50 -5.01
N VAL A 36 -3.01 -10.59 -5.46
CA VAL A 36 -2.48 -11.69 -6.26
C VAL A 36 -1.51 -12.53 -5.45
N THR A 37 -0.52 -11.88 -4.78
CA THR A 37 0.44 -12.57 -3.92
C THR A 37 0.73 -11.76 -2.66
N TRP A 38 1.07 -12.45 -1.59
CA TRP A 38 1.59 -11.87 -0.36
C TRP A 38 2.77 -12.68 0.13
N VAL A 39 3.95 -12.09 0.09
CA VAL A 39 5.21 -12.68 0.56
C VAL A 39 5.72 -11.91 1.77
N GLU A 40 6.11 -12.64 2.79
CA GLU A 40 6.76 -12.16 4.01
C GLU A 40 8.20 -12.68 4.06
N VAL A 41 9.16 -11.79 4.30
CA VAL A 41 10.58 -12.13 4.48
C VAL A 41 11.02 -11.65 5.87
N GLU A 42 11.36 -12.59 6.75
CA GLU A 42 11.91 -12.28 8.07
C GLU A 42 13.24 -11.54 7.95
N THR A 43 13.42 -10.46 8.72
CA THR A 43 14.61 -9.61 8.60
C THR A 43 15.88 -10.29 9.13
N GLU A 44 15.78 -11.14 10.13
CA GLU A 44 16.90 -11.84 10.75
C GLU A 44 17.26 -13.12 9.99
N SER A 45 16.34 -14.08 9.92
CA SER A 45 16.58 -15.41 9.36
C SER A 45 16.62 -15.45 7.84
N LYS A 46 16.07 -14.42 7.16
CA LYS A 46 15.81 -14.36 5.71
C LYS A 46 14.83 -15.44 5.23
N SER A 47 14.11 -16.08 6.14
CA SER A 47 13.07 -17.05 5.80
C SER A 47 11.95 -16.37 5.04
N VAL A 48 11.47 -17.06 4.01
CA VAL A 48 10.38 -16.58 3.13
C VAL A 48 9.12 -17.35 3.45
N HIS A 49 8.02 -16.64 3.65
CA HIS A 49 6.71 -17.20 3.97
C HIS A 49 5.63 -16.58 3.07
N GLU A 50 4.58 -17.33 2.84
CA GLU A 50 3.32 -16.87 2.27
C GLU A 50 2.24 -17.00 3.35
N PRO A 51 1.94 -15.92 4.11
CA PRO A 51 1.13 -16.02 5.34
C PRO A 51 -0.25 -16.64 5.14
N PHE A 52 -0.89 -16.39 3.99
CA PHE A 52 -2.19 -16.97 3.62
C PHE A 52 -2.10 -17.86 2.37
N GLY A 53 -0.90 -18.46 2.14
CA GLY A 53 -0.65 -19.37 1.03
C GLY A 53 -0.48 -18.66 -0.31
N ASP A 54 -0.40 -19.46 -1.36
CA ASP A 54 -0.10 -19.07 -2.74
C ASP A 54 -1.26 -18.35 -3.48
N ASN A 55 -2.48 -18.37 -2.92
CA ASN A 55 -3.66 -17.71 -3.48
C ASN A 55 -4.42 -16.89 -2.42
N PRO A 56 -3.81 -15.85 -1.82
CA PRO A 56 -4.48 -15.05 -0.80
C PRO A 56 -5.67 -14.30 -1.41
N THR A 57 -6.72 -14.09 -0.62
CA THR A 57 -7.87 -13.29 -1.04
C THR A 57 -7.82 -11.93 -0.39
N GLY A 58 -7.88 -10.85 -1.18
CA GLY A 58 -7.86 -9.50 -0.62
C GLY A 58 -8.30 -8.44 -1.60
N LEU A 59 -8.72 -7.32 -1.03
CA LEU A 59 -9.06 -6.10 -1.74
C LEU A 59 -8.43 -4.91 -1.03
N ILE A 60 -7.86 -3.99 -1.80
CA ILE A 60 -7.50 -2.66 -1.33
C ILE A 60 -8.13 -1.63 -2.25
N THR A 61 -8.67 -0.57 -1.67
CA THR A 61 -9.25 0.54 -2.43
C THR A 61 -8.65 1.84 -1.94
N TYR A 62 -8.27 2.70 -2.89
CA TYR A 62 -7.89 4.08 -2.68
C TYR A 62 -8.84 4.98 -3.44
N THR A 63 -9.43 5.96 -2.76
CA THR A 63 -10.38 6.89 -3.36
C THR A 63 -9.76 8.27 -3.60
N PRO A 64 -10.25 9.07 -4.58
CA PRO A 64 -9.68 10.38 -4.88
C PRO A 64 -9.76 11.39 -3.73
N ASP A 65 -10.68 11.20 -2.80
CA ASP A 65 -10.87 12.04 -1.60
C ASP A 65 -9.92 11.65 -0.45
N GLY A 66 -8.91 10.79 -0.70
CA GLY A 66 -7.88 10.42 0.27
C GLY A 66 -8.30 9.35 1.27
N ARG A 67 -9.37 8.57 0.99
CA ARG A 67 -9.79 7.44 1.83
C ARG A 67 -9.24 6.11 1.30
N MET A 68 -9.03 5.17 2.21
CA MET A 68 -8.60 3.83 1.84
C MET A 68 -9.24 2.77 2.72
N SER A 69 -9.37 1.56 2.17
CA SER A 69 -9.78 0.36 2.91
C SER A 69 -9.01 -0.85 2.40
N LEU A 70 -8.62 -1.72 3.31
CA LEU A 70 -7.91 -2.96 3.00
C LEU A 70 -8.59 -4.12 3.74
N PHE A 71 -8.78 -5.23 3.00
CA PHE A 71 -9.22 -6.51 3.53
C PHE A 71 -8.36 -7.61 2.92
N ILE A 72 -7.76 -8.46 3.74
CA ILE A 72 -7.06 -9.67 3.32
C ILE A 72 -7.53 -10.81 4.19
N ILE A 73 -7.90 -11.93 3.59
CA ILE A 73 -8.34 -13.12 4.30
C ILE A 73 -7.59 -14.36 3.81
N ASP A 74 -7.40 -15.31 4.69
CA ASP A 74 -6.99 -16.65 4.31
C ASP A 74 -8.16 -17.34 3.56
N PRO A 75 -7.97 -17.78 2.30
CA PRO A 75 -9.02 -18.44 1.53
C PRO A 75 -9.49 -19.77 2.15
N LYS A 76 -8.69 -20.35 3.06
CA LYS A 76 -9.03 -21.61 3.77
C LYS A 76 -9.94 -21.41 4.98
N ARG A 77 -10.35 -20.15 5.26
CA ARG A 77 -11.27 -19.84 6.37
C ARG A 77 -12.56 -20.65 6.28
N LYS A 78 -13.01 -21.12 7.43
CA LYS A 78 -14.29 -21.83 7.55
C LYS A 78 -15.34 -20.92 8.17
N ALA A 79 -16.57 -21.06 7.71
CA ALA A 79 -17.70 -20.43 8.36
C ALA A 79 -17.89 -21.05 9.77
N PRO A 80 -18.35 -20.25 10.76
CA PRO A 80 -18.79 -20.81 12.05
C PRO A 80 -19.87 -21.87 11.88
N GLY A 81 -19.89 -22.82 12.77
CA GLY A 81 -20.93 -23.90 12.79
C GLY A 81 -22.35 -23.42 13.09
N GLY A 82 -22.53 -22.15 13.51
CA GLY A 82 -23.81 -21.54 13.85
C GLY A 82 -23.82 -20.04 13.69
N PRO A 83 -24.93 -19.35 13.99
CA PRO A 83 -25.09 -17.91 13.88
C PRO A 83 -24.11 -17.09 14.74
N LYS A 84 -23.65 -17.69 15.83
CA LYS A 84 -22.66 -17.13 16.75
C LYS A 84 -21.42 -18.03 16.73
N ALA A 85 -20.28 -17.49 16.43
CA ALA A 85 -19.01 -18.19 16.53
C ALA A 85 -18.72 -18.56 17.99
N THR A 86 -18.17 -19.74 18.21
CA THR A 86 -17.52 -20.11 19.46
C THR A 86 -16.22 -19.30 19.64
N ASP A 87 -15.67 -19.27 20.86
CA ASP A 87 -14.44 -18.53 21.13
C ASP A 87 -13.26 -19.06 20.26
N VAL A 88 -13.20 -20.37 20.01
CA VAL A 88 -12.19 -20.99 19.15
C VAL A 88 -12.36 -20.54 17.70
N GLU A 89 -13.58 -20.59 17.17
CA GLU A 89 -13.88 -20.13 15.80
C GLU A 89 -13.63 -18.62 15.66
N ALA A 90 -14.01 -17.82 16.66
CA ALA A 90 -13.76 -16.37 16.66
C ALA A 90 -12.26 -16.06 16.66
N ALA A 91 -11.46 -16.78 17.43
CA ALA A 91 -10.00 -16.64 17.45
C ALA A 91 -9.38 -17.01 16.08
N GLU A 92 -9.87 -18.07 15.44
CA GLU A 92 -9.43 -18.49 14.12
C GLU A 92 -9.81 -17.45 13.05
N LEU A 93 -11.03 -16.95 13.08
CA LEU A 93 -11.49 -15.89 12.18
C LEU A 93 -10.69 -14.60 12.36
N TYR A 94 -10.31 -14.25 13.59
CA TYR A 94 -9.47 -13.10 13.88
C TYR A 94 -8.05 -13.26 13.30
N ARG A 95 -7.41 -14.43 13.48
CA ARG A 95 -6.04 -14.68 13.00
C ARG A 95 -5.91 -14.77 11.50
N THR A 96 -6.99 -15.07 10.80
CA THR A 96 -7.07 -15.27 9.36
C THR A 96 -7.66 -14.07 8.62
N LEU A 97 -7.63 -12.89 9.25
CA LEU A 97 -8.11 -11.62 8.71
C LEU A 97 -7.08 -10.52 8.98
N ILE A 98 -6.82 -9.71 7.97
CA ILE A 98 -6.22 -8.37 8.09
C ILE A 98 -7.24 -7.39 7.52
N ALA A 99 -7.72 -6.44 8.33
CA ALA A 99 -8.71 -5.48 7.87
C ALA A 99 -8.51 -4.13 8.54
N TYR A 100 -8.42 -3.07 7.76
CA TYR A 100 -8.39 -1.71 8.29
C TYR A 100 -8.86 -0.69 7.24
N SER A 101 -9.26 0.46 7.72
CA SER A 101 -9.65 1.60 6.91
C SER A 101 -9.20 2.89 7.57
N GLY A 102 -9.10 3.95 6.75
CA GLY A 102 -8.72 5.27 7.21
C GLY A 102 -8.50 6.21 6.05
N SER A 103 -7.61 7.17 6.25
CA SER A 103 -7.15 8.08 5.20
C SER A 103 -5.74 7.70 4.75
N TYR A 104 -5.33 8.22 3.59
CA TYR A 104 -3.96 8.06 3.11
C TYR A 104 -3.38 9.37 2.59
N SER A 105 -2.07 9.44 2.58
CA SER A 105 -1.31 10.51 1.92
C SER A 105 -0.13 9.92 1.18
N THR A 106 0.32 10.61 0.12
CA THR A 106 1.43 10.18 -0.74
C THR A 106 2.58 11.18 -0.70
N ASP A 107 3.81 10.68 -0.76
CA ASP A 107 5.04 11.46 -0.96
C ASP A 107 6.00 10.67 -1.85
N GLY A 108 6.03 11.00 -3.14
CA GLY A 108 6.71 10.18 -4.14
C GLY A 108 6.10 8.77 -4.20
N ASN A 109 6.93 7.75 -4.04
CA ASN A 109 6.50 6.35 -3.99
C ASN A 109 6.12 5.87 -2.57
N LYS A 110 6.14 6.76 -1.58
CA LYS A 110 5.75 6.45 -0.21
C LYS A 110 4.30 6.82 0.02
N VAL A 111 3.51 5.87 0.51
CA VAL A 111 2.13 6.04 0.95
C VAL A 111 2.07 5.85 2.45
N THR A 112 1.42 6.76 3.14
CA THR A 112 1.16 6.65 4.59
C THR A 112 -0.34 6.38 4.78
N HIS A 113 -0.68 5.21 5.31
CA HIS A 113 -2.04 4.89 5.76
C HIS A 113 -2.22 5.41 7.19
N LYS A 114 -3.12 6.35 7.40
CA LYS A 114 -3.60 6.79 8.71
C LYS A 114 -4.78 5.91 9.10
N ILE A 115 -4.54 4.92 9.94
CA ILE A 115 -5.53 3.91 10.30
C ILE A 115 -6.52 4.47 11.32
N GLU A 116 -7.80 4.50 10.99
CA GLU A 116 -8.87 4.99 11.86
C GLU A 116 -9.62 3.84 12.53
N VAL A 117 -9.90 2.79 11.76
CA VAL A 117 -10.52 1.56 12.25
C VAL A 117 -9.71 0.34 11.79
N SER A 118 -9.59 -0.66 12.64
CA SER A 118 -8.79 -1.85 12.37
C SER A 118 -9.37 -3.07 13.10
N TRP A 119 -9.20 -4.26 12.50
CA TRP A 119 -9.48 -5.52 13.16
C TRP A 119 -8.58 -5.74 14.39
N ASN A 120 -7.34 -5.27 14.34
CA ASN A 120 -6.41 -5.26 15.47
C ASN A 120 -6.40 -3.87 16.10
N GLN A 121 -6.95 -3.75 17.29
CA GLN A 121 -7.08 -2.47 17.98
C GLN A 121 -5.73 -1.75 18.19
N ALA A 122 -4.61 -2.46 18.25
CA ALA A 122 -3.29 -1.86 18.37
C ALA A 122 -2.87 -1.04 17.13
N TRP A 123 -3.55 -1.21 15.99
CA TRP A 123 -3.28 -0.44 14.78
C TRP A 123 -4.15 0.81 14.65
N ALA A 124 -5.30 0.87 15.33
CA ALA A 124 -6.16 2.05 15.29
C ALA A 124 -5.42 3.28 15.86
N GLY A 125 -5.52 4.41 15.14
CA GLY A 125 -4.82 5.65 15.46
C GLY A 125 -3.36 5.70 15.05
N THR A 126 -2.80 4.66 14.41
CA THR A 126 -1.40 4.63 13.95
C THR A 126 -1.25 5.07 12.50
N ASN A 127 0.00 5.39 12.13
CA ASN A 127 0.41 5.66 10.77
C ASN A 127 1.27 4.50 10.24
N GLN A 128 0.82 3.85 9.17
CA GLN A 128 1.51 2.72 8.54
C GLN A 128 2.13 3.17 7.22
N GLN A 129 3.46 3.14 7.12
CA GLN A 129 4.17 3.49 5.89
C GLN A 129 4.20 2.30 4.91
N ARG A 130 4.09 2.61 3.63
CA ARG A 130 4.18 1.67 2.52
C ARG A 130 4.99 2.29 1.39
N PHE A 131 5.74 1.47 0.67
CA PHE A 131 6.36 1.84 -0.59
C PHE A 131 5.54 1.22 -1.71
N VAL A 132 5.17 2.02 -2.71
CA VAL A 132 4.30 1.59 -3.80
C VAL A 132 4.98 1.76 -5.14
N GLU A 133 4.70 0.84 -6.03
CA GLU A 133 5.06 0.88 -7.44
C GLU A 133 3.84 0.45 -8.25
N VAL A 134 3.48 1.25 -9.25
CA VAL A 134 2.38 0.93 -10.17
C VAL A 134 2.95 0.77 -11.57
N ASP A 135 2.73 -0.38 -12.14
CA ASP A 135 3.04 -0.69 -13.54
C ASP A 135 1.77 -1.19 -14.23
N ASN A 136 1.22 -0.36 -15.12
CA ASN A 136 -0.04 -0.63 -15.84
C ASN A 136 -1.19 -1.00 -14.88
N ASN A 137 -1.57 -2.28 -14.85
CA ASN A 137 -2.66 -2.81 -14.03
C ASN A 137 -2.15 -3.53 -12.76
N GLN A 138 -0.87 -3.42 -12.45
CA GLN A 138 -0.28 -4.03 -11.27
C GLN A 138 0.14 -2.96 -10.26
N LEU A 139 -0.17 -3.18 -8.98
CA LEU A 139 0.29 -2.38 -7.85
C LEU A 139 1.11 -3.28 -6.94
N THR A 140 2.36 -2.93 -6.72
CA THR A 140 3.21 -3.56 -5.71
C THR A 140 3.27 -2.68 -4.48
N ILE A 141 2.95 -3.26 -3.31
CA ILE A 141 3.05 -2.60 -2.00
C ILE A 141 4.09 -3.33 -1.17
N LYS A 142 5.09 -2.59 -0.66
CA LYS A 142 6.13 -3.11 0.22
C LYS A 142 6.12 -2.37 1.56
N THR A 143 6.22 -3.11 2.68
CA THR A 143 6.37 -2.48 4.00
C THR A 143 7.83 -2.14 4.28
N PRO A 144 8.13 -1.16 5.14
CA PRO A 144 9.39 -1.19 5.89
C PRO A 144 9.43 -2.44 6.78
N PRO A 145 10.55 -2.77 7.45
CA PRO A 145 10.55 -3.79 8.49
C PRO A 145 9.49 -3.46 9.56
N ILE A 146 8.61 -4.40 9.84
CA ILE A 146 7.55 -4.30 10.85
C ILE A 146 7.46 -5.62 11.62
N VAL A 147 6.93 -5.58 12.84
CA VAL A 147 6.52 -6.81 13.52
C VAL A 147 5.29 -7.35 12.80
N SER A 148 5.45 -8.52 12.19
CA SER A 148 4.39 -9.16 11.40
C SER A 148 3.20 -9.55 12.29
N PRO A 149 1.96 -9.22 11.90
CA PRO A 149 0.76 -9.63 12.63
C PRO A 149 0.47 -11.14 12.49
N THR A 150 1.13 -11.82 11.56
CA THR A 150 0.93 -13.25 11.29
C THR A 150 1.99 -14.13 11.97
N SER A 151 3.27 -13.74 11.88
CA SER A 151 4.38 -14.52 12.48
C SER A 151 4.85 -13.99 13.83
N GLY A 152 4.57 -12.73 14.17
CA GLY A 152 5.11 -12.04 15.36
C GLY A 152 6.59 -11.66 15.26
N LYS A 153 7.23 -11.90 14.09
CA LYS A 153 8.64 -11.59 13.86
C LYS A 153 8.80 -10.32 13.04
N GLU A 154 9.95 -9.66 13.16
CA GLU A 154 10.24 -8.51 12.31
C GLU A 154 10.46 -8.96 10.87
N SER A 155 9.64 -8.43 9.97
CA SER A 155 9.55 -8.88 8.58
C SER A 155 9.25 -7.74 7.63
N VAL A 156 9.63 -7.93 6.37
CA VAL A 156 9.22 -7.09 5.23
C VAL A 156 8.17 -7.85 4.45
N HIS A 157 7.03 -7.21 4.21
CA HIS A 157 5.96 -7.77 3.39
C HIS A 157 6.00 -7.16 1.99
N THR A 158 5.82 -7.99 0.98
CA THR A 158 5.60 -7.59 -0.41
C THR A 158 4.27 -8.15 -0.87
N LEU A 159 3.37 -7.26 -1.27
CA LEU A 159 2.03 -7.61 -1.75
C LEU A 159 1.89 -7.12 -3.19
N VAL A 160 1.48 -8.01 -4.07
CA VAL A 160 1.20 -7.70 -5.47
C VAL A 160 -0.30 -7.74 -5.70
N TRP A 161 -0.80 -6.70 -6.33
CA TRP A 161 -2.22 -6.47 -6.57
C TRP A 161 -2.48 -6.23 -8.04
N GLU A 162 -3.63 -6.62 -8.52
CA GLU A 162 -4.13 -6.38 -9.88
C GLU A 162 -5.34 -5.46 -9.82
N ARG A 163 -5.43 -4.51 -10.76
CA ARG A 163 -6.54 -3.56 -10.84
C ARG A 163 -7.84 -4.28 -11.13
N VAL A 164 -8.87 -3.98 -10.34
CA VAL A 164 -10.23 -4.44 -10.61
C VAL A 164 -10.82 -3.59 -11.73
N LYS A 165 -11.35 -4.26 -12.75
CA LYS A 165 -12.03 -3.62 -13.90
C LYS A 165 -13.48 -3.32 -13.58
#